data_a17398163249494b8bcd9ec025f33395
#
_entry.id   a17398163249494b8bcd9ec025f33395
#
_cell.length_a   1.000
_cell.length_b   1.000
_cell.length_c   1.000
_cell.angle_alpha   90.00
_cell.angle_beta   90.00
_cell.angle_gamma   90.00
#
_symmetry.space_group_name_H-M   'P 1'
#
loop_
_entity.id
_entity.type
_entity.pdbx_description
1 polymer ?
#
loop_
_entity_poly.entity_id
_entity_poly.type
_entity_poly.pdbx_seq_one_letter_code
_entity_poly.pdbx_strand_id
1 'polypeptide(L)'
;MIKSFLASLAVFSTLTTPQPSRIEKATTLIPIQPEPVVEQVIDIPEVVCNGCSNAEQQTLEFFHDAGVTDKYALAMIMGSIKQESRFQPAVCEGGFITSWQGCTRGGFGLIQFTSSHRYYGLGNYAARTGQPPEALATQLEYIITEREWHSASVIFKREGLPMGSYDYAGKIWLGYGIKGNRLYYAWQYVNKIV
;
A
#
# COMPACT_ATOMS: atom_id res chain seq x y z
N MET A 1 -42.91 39.46 21.40
CA MET A 1 -42.57 40.57 22.31
C MET A 1 -41.17 41.06 21.94
N ILE A 2 -41.17 42.28 21.46
CA ILE A 2 -40.03 43.04 20.96
C ILE A 2 -39.32 43.70 22.13
N LYS A 3 -37.99 43.68 22.20
CA LYS A 3 -37.24 44.75 22.86
C LYS A 3 -35.91 44.98 22.12
N SER A 4 -35.92 46.08 21.38
CA SER A 4 -34.79 46.86 20.94
C SER A 4 -34.02 47.43 22.11
N PHE A 5 -32.71 47.55 21.99
CA PHE A 5 -31.91 48.55 22.71
C PHE A 5 -30.86 49.17 21.76
N LEU A 6 -31.10 50.47 21.55
CA LEU A 6 -30.19 51.44 20.97
C LEU A 6 -29.35 52.06 22.09
N ALA A 7 -28.08 52.28 21.87
CA ALA A 7 -27.26 53.33 22.52
C ALA A 7 -25.91 53.37 21.76
N SER A 8 -25.55 54.35 21.17
CA SER A 8 -25.23 55.76 21.38
C SER A 8 -23.73 56.00 21.15
N LEU A 9 -23.43 56.77 20.08
CA LEU A 9 -22.08 57.25 19.73
C LEU A 9 -21.54 58.23 20.80
N ALA A 10 -20.24 58.15 21.07
CA ALA A 10 -19.45 59.23 21.61
C ALA A 10 -18.17 59.43 20.78
N VAL A 11 -18.09 60.56 20.13
CA VAL A 11 -16.95 61.08 19.39
C VAL A 11 -16.05 61.83 20.35
N PHE A 12 -14.80 61.40 20.49
CA PHE A 12 -13.77 62.21 21.12
C PHE A 12 -12.69 62.58 20.13
N SER A 13 -12.65 63.89 19.79
CA SER A 13 -11.53 64.50 19.03
C SER A 13 -10.42 64.84 20.01
N THR A 14 -9.21 64.33 19.79
CA THR A 14 -8.01 64.82 20.48
C THR A 14 -7.01 65.35 19.46
N LEU A 15 -6.62 66.60 19.70
CA LEU A 15 -5.59 67.34 18.96
C LEU A 15 -4.24 66.65 19.10
N THR A 16 -3.56 66.42 17.98
CA THR A 16 -2.19 65.94 17.91
C THR A 16 -1.22 67.11 17.71
N THR A 17 -0.27 67.22 18.62
CA THR A 17 0.94 68.07 18.47
C THR A 17 2.00 67.33 17.68
N PRO A 18 2.76 68.00 16.80
CA PRO A 18 3.86 67.39 16.06
C PRO A 18 5.11 67.22 16.93
N GLN A 19 5.64 65.99 16.92
CA GLN A 19 6.92 65.67 17.60
C GLN A 19 8.03 65.58 16.53
N PRO A 20 9.27 66.02 16.85
CA PRO A 20 10.36 66.07 15.88
C PRO A 20 10.92 64.71 15.50
N SER A 21 11.22 64.56 14.23
CA SER A 21 11.76 63.36 13.60
C SER A 21 13.17 63.02 14.11
N ARG A 22 13.32 61.89 14.78
CA ARG A 22 14.59 61.26 15.09
C ARG A 22 14.94 60.32 13.93
N ILE A 23 15.99 60.60 13.17
CA ILE A 23 16.50 59.72 12.14
C ILE A 23 17.26 58.57 12.82
N GLU A 24 16.62 57.43 12.96
CA GLU A 24 17.31 56.19 13.32
C GLU A 24 17.85 55.53 12.02
N LYS A 25 19.17 55.34 12.01
CA LYS A 25 19.82 54.54 10.95
C LYS A 25 19.32 53.09 11.06
N ALA A 26 18.46 52.69 10.12
CA ALA A 26 18.05 51.30 9.97
C ALA A 26 19.27 50.44 9.57
N THR A 27 19.76 49.65 10.51
CA THR A 27 20.68 48.54 10.21
C THR A 27 19.90 47.49 9.50
N THR A 28 20.07 47.34 8.20
CA THR A 28 19.46 46.31 7.37
C THR A 28 20.04 44.97 7.79
N LEU A 29 19.29 44.21 8.59
CA LEU A 29 19.60 42.82 8.86
C LEU A 29 19.31 42.02 7.58
N ILE A 30 20.37 41.49 6.94
CA ILE A 30 20.26 40.57 5.82
C ILE A 30 19.61 39.31 6.37
N PRO A 31 18.45 38.87 5.82
CA PRO A 31 17.84 37.60 6.23
C PRO A 31 18.78 36.45 5.87
N ILE A 32 19.21 35.69 6.86
CA ILE A 32 19.90 34.42 6.63
C ILE A 32 18.85 33.48 6.05
N GLN A 33 18.94 33.21 4.75
CA GLN A 33 18.17 32.15 4.14
C GLN A 33 18.66 30.81 4.72
N PRO A 34 17.75 29.96 5.23
CA PRO A 34 18.15 28.63 5.63
C PRO A 34 18.67 27.89 4.40
N GLU A 35 19.84 27.27 4.51
CA GLU A 35 20.38 26.41 3.47
C GLU A 35 19.36 25.29 3.15
N PRO A 36 19.17 24.91 1.89
CA PRO A 36 18.28 23.83 1.51
C PRO A 36 18.75 22.55 2.22
N VAL A 37 17.88 21.97 3.05
CA VAL A 37 18.08 20.63 3.61
C VAL A 37 18.04 19.67 2.44
N VAL A 38 19.21 19.18 2.03
CA VAL A 38 19.31 18.10 1.04
C VAL A 38 18.86 16.84 1.75
N GLU A 39 17.59 16.48 1.57
CA GLU A 39 17.06 15.20 2.00
C GLU A 39 17.84 14.11 1.24
N GLN A 40 18.68 13.37 1.97
CA GLN A 40 19.36 12.23 1.39
C GLN A 40 18.29 11.19 1.07
N VAL A 41 17.91 11.10 -0.19
CA VAL A 41 17.12 9.97 -0.72
C VAL A 41 17.99 8.73 -0.53
N ILE A 42 17.65 7.90 0.46
CA ILE A 42 18.22 6.57 0.61
C ILE A 42 17.69 5.79 -0.59
N ASP A 43 18.55 5.55 -1.56
CA ASP A 43 18.25 4.73 -2.74
C ASP A 43 18.10 3.28 -2.25
N ILE A 44 16.88 2.90 -1.94
CA ILE A 44 16.53 1.49 -1.63
C ILE A 44 16.64 0.76 -2.96
N PRO A 45 17.50 -0.28 -3.08
CA PRO A 45 17.65 -0.99 -4.33
C PRO A 45 16.30 -1.48 -4.82
N GLU A 46 15.91 -0.99 -5.98
CA GLU A 46 14.64 -1.32 -6.65
C GLU A 46 14.68 -2.80 -7.05
N VAL A 47 13.76 -3.60 -6.52
CA VAL A 47 13.60 -4.97 -6.95
C VAL A 47 12.92 -5.01 -8.33
N VAL A 48 13.52 -5.67 -9.30
CA VAL A 48 13.04 -5.70 -10.68
C VAL A 48 12.69 -7.12 -11.11
N CYS A 49 11.60 -7.27 -11.83
CA CYS A 49 11.19 -8.53 -12.46
C CYS A 49 11.33 -8.44 -13.99
N ASN A 50 12.40 -9.00 -14.53
CA ASN A 50 12.67 -8.98 -15.96
C ASN A 50 11.63 -9.74 -16.77
N GLY A 51 10.99 -9.06 -17.75
CA GLY A 51 9.97 -9.65 -18.60
C GLY A 51 8.66 -9.98 -17.89
N CYS A 52 8.38 -9.32 -16.77
CA CYS A 52 7.11 -9.38 -16.06
C CYS A 52 6.11 -8.34 -16.61
N SER A 53 4.83 -8.60 -16.43
CA SER A 53 3.78 -7.61 -16.66
C SER A 53 3.81 -6.53 -15.56
N ASN A 54 3.11 -5.42 -15.80
CA ASN A 54 2.98 -4.35 -14.80
C ASN A 54 2.37 -4.84 -13.48
N ALA A 55 1.35 -5.71 -13.54
CA ALA A 55 0.75 -6.27 -12.33
C ALA A 55 1.70 -7.20 -11.56
N GLU A 56 2.54 -7.96 -12.26
CA GLU A 56 3.60 -8.78 -11.65
C GLU A 56 4.64 -7.89 -10.97
N GLN A 57 5.13 -6.84 -11.65
CA GLN A 57 6.11 -5.91 -11.10
C GLN A 57 5.57 -5.19 -9.87
N GLN A 58 4.38 -4.60 -9.94
CA GLN A 58 3.73 -3.94 -8.80
C GLN A 58 3.54 -4.88 -7.60
N THR A 59 3.18 -6.14 -7.87
CA THR A 59 3.04 -7.14 -6.82
C THR A 59 4.39 -7.46 -6.17
N LEU A 60 5.45 -7.60 -6.96
CA LEU A 60 6.80 -7.85 -6.46
C LEU A 60 7.29 -6.71 -5.56
N GLU A 61 7.20 -5.46 -6.05
CA GLU A 61 7.56 -4.26 -5.31
C GLU A 61 6.80 -4.17 -3.99
N PHE A 62 5.49 -4.39 -4.02
CA PHE A 62 4.65 -4.35 -2.83
C PHE A 62 5.12 -5.31 -1.73
N PHE A 63 5.43 -6.56 -2.05
CA PHE A 63 5.90 -7.53 -1.06
C PHE A 63 7.34 -7.26 -0.61
N HIS A 64 8.17 -6.72 -1.49
CA HIS A 64 9.51 -6.24 -1.13
C HIS A 64 9.41 -5.10 -0.11
N ASP A 65 8.60 -4.10 -0.36
CA ASP A 65 8.35 -2.96 0.54
C ASP A 65 7.69 -3.38 1.85
N ALA A 66 6.89 -4.44 1.81
CA ALA A 66 6.34 -5.08 3.01
C ALA A 66 7.39 -5.87 3.83
N GLY A 67 8.66 -5.87 3.39
CA GLY A 67 9.82 -6.43 4.10
C GLY A 67 10.15 -7.88 3.76
N VAL A 68 9.76 -8.36 2.58
CA VAL A 68 10.22 -9.65 2.04
C VAL A 68 11.38 -9.39 1.08
N THR A 69 12.61 -9.51 1.55
CA THR A 69 13.83 -9.17 0.80
C THR A 69 14.51 -10.38 0.15
N ASP A 70 14.23 -11.59 0.63
CA ASP A 70 14.80 -12.81 0.05
C ASP A 70 14.19 -13.14 -1.31
N LYS A 71 15.04 -13.31 -2.31
CA LYS A 71 14.67 -13.60 -3.70
C LYS A 71 13.79 -14.85 -3.84
N TYR A 72 14.10 -15.92 -3.10
CA TYR A 72 13.33 -17.17 -3.16
C TYR A 72 11.97 -17.02 -2.48
N ALA A 73 11.91 -16.21 -1.41
CA ALA A 73 10.64 -15.88 -0.76
C ALA A 73 9.73 -15.09 -1.69
N LEU A 74 10.24 -14.02 -2.32
CA LEU A 74 9.52 -13.23 -3.31
C LEU A 74 9.07 -14.11 -4.48
N ALA A 75 9.96 -14.93 -5.02
CA ALA A 75 9.65 -15.85 -6.12
C ALA A 75 8.52 -16.84 -5.74
N MET A 76 8.48 -17.32 -4.50
CA MET A 76 7.44 -18.23 -4.03
C MET A 76 6.09 -17.52 -3.89
N ILE A 77 6.07 -16.28 -3.40
CA ILE A 77 4.85 -15.44 -3.37
C ILE A 77 4.33 -15.24 -4.79
N MET A 78 5.20 -14.81 -5.71
CA MET A 78 4.84 -14.59 -7.12
C MET A 78 4.31 -15.86 -7.81
N GLY A 79 4.99 -16.99 -7.60
CA GLY A 79 4.55 -18.28 -8.12
C GLY A 79 3.20 -18.73 -7.56
N SER A 80 2.93 -18.41 -6.31
CA SER A 80 1.66 -18.70 -5.65
C SER A 80 0.52 -17.88 -6.27
N ILE A 81 0.69 -16.58 -6.42
CA ILE A 81 -0.31 -15.68 -7.03
C ILE A 81 -0.53 -16.05 -8.51
N LYS A 82 0.55 -16.41 -9.24
CA LYS A 82 0.45 -16.90 -10.62
C LYS A 82 -0.46 -18.12 -10.74
N GLN A 83 -0.36 -19.05 -9.80
CA GLN A 83 -1.20 -20.24 -9.75
C GLN A 83 -2.67 -19.90 -9.46
N GLU A 84 -2.94 -18.95 -8.58
CA GLU A 84 -4.29 -18.60 -8.13
C GLU A 84 -5.07 -17.83 -9.21
N SER A 85 -4.47 -16.79 -9.77
CA SER A 85 -5.18 -15.79 -10.56
C SER A 85 -4.45 -15.33 -11.82
N ARG A 86 -3.19 -15.71 -12.00
CA ARG A 86 -2.30 -15.10 -13.02
C ARG A 86 -2.23 -13.56 -12.88
N PHE A 87 -2.26 -13.06 -11.66
CA PHE A 87 -2.26 -11.64 -11.32
C PHE A 87 -3.49 -10.87 -11.81
N GLN A 88 -4.63 -11.56 -12.03
CA GLN A 88 -5.89 -10.92 -12.40
C GLN A 88 -6.73 -10.63 -11.16
N PRO A 89 -6.84 -9.37 -10.70
CA PRO A 89 -7.51 -9.05 -9.44
C PRO A 89 -9.04 -9.11 -9.54
N ALA A 90 -9.60 -9.15 -10.74
CA ALA A 90 -11.04 -9.25 -10.97
C ALA A 90 -11.48 -10.66 -11.44
N VAL A 91 -10.62 -11.68 -11.27
CA VAL A 91 -10.95 -13.05 -11.69
C VAL A 91 -11.75 -13.78 -10.61
N CYS A 92 -12.85 -14.39 -11.00
CA CYS A 92 -13.62 -15.35 -10.21
C CYS A 92 -13.19 -16.78 -10.55
N GLU A 93 -13.41 -17.72 -9.64
CA GLU A 93 -13.16 -19.15 -9.88
C GLU A 93 -13.81 -19.62 -11.20
N GLY A 94 -13.08 -20.40 -11.98
CA GLY A 94 -13.46 -20.74 -13.35
C GLY A 94 -12.89 -19.80 -14.41
N GLY A 95 -12.19 -18.73 -14.04
CA GLY A 95 -11.38 -17.90 -14.93
C GLY A 95 -12.12 -16.76 -15.61
N PHE A 96 -13.38 -16.47 -15.26
CA PHE A 96 -14.11 -15.32 -15.81
C PHE A 96 -13.88 -14.04 -15.01
N ILE A 97 -13.79 -12.92 -15.71
CA ILE A 97 -13.61 -11.59 -15.10
C ILE A 97 -14.97 -11.02 -14.72
N THR A 98 -15.09 -10.58 -13.48
CA THR A 98 -16.33 -10.00 -12.94
C THR A 98 -16.05 -9.02 -11.81
N SER A 99 -17.07 -8.26 -11.38
CA SER A 99 -17.00 -7.50 -10.14
C SER A 99 -16.96 -8.43 -8.92
N TRP A 100 -16.50 -7.91 -7.79
CA TRP A 100 -16.51 -8.66 -6.53
C TRP A 100 -17.90 -9.22 -6.21
N GLN A 101 -18.95 -8.41 -6.32
CA GLN A 101 -20.33 -8.85 -6.07
C GLN A 101 -20.82 -9.88 -7.11
N GLY A 102 -20.28 -9.85 -8.31
CA GLY A 102 -20.62 -10.78 -9.38
C GLY A 102 -20.01 -12.17 -9.23
N CYS A 103 -18.99 -12.32 -8.38
CA CYS A 103 -18.41 -13.62 -8.05
C CYS A 103 -19.20 -14.29 -6.93
N THR A 104 -20.26 -15.00 -7.30
CA THR A 104 -21.24 -15.57 -6.35
C THR A 104 -20.85 -16.91 -5.74
N ARG A 105 -19.75 -17.51 -6.21
CA ARG A 105 -19.24 -18.81 -5.72
C ARG A 105 -17.77 -18.99 -6.06
N GLY A 106 -17.07 -19.71 -5.20
CA GLY A 106 -15.64 -19.98 -5.35
C GLY A 106 -14.75 -18.83 -4.88
N GLY A 107 -13.51 -18.82 -5.35
CA GLY A 107 -12.53 -17.80 -5.01
C GLY A 107 -12.63 -16.58 -5.91
N PHE A 108 -12.23 -15.41 -5.37
CA PHE A 108 -12.16 -14.16 -6.09
C PHE A 108 -10.77 -13.53 -5.96
N GLY A 109 -10.31 -12.94 -7.05
CA GLY A 109 -9.14 -12.05 -7.05
C GLY A 109 -7.79 -12.75 -6.96
N LEU A 110 -6.78 -11.97 -6.60
CA LEU A 110 -5.35 -12.28 -6.67
C LEU A 110 -4.96 -13.63 -6.08
N ILE A 111 -5.49 -13.95 -4.91
CA ILE A 111 -5.17 -15.17 -4.17
C ILE A 111 -6.38 -16.09 -4.02
N GLN A 112 -7.42 -15.86 -4.80
CA GLN A 112 -8.68 -16.60 -4.76
C GLN A 112 -9.26 -16.61 -3.34
N PHE A 113 -9.67 -15.43 -2.84
CA PHE A 113 -10.32 -15.29 -1.54
C PHE A 113 -11.59 -16.13 -1.47
N THR A 114 -11.52 -17.34 -0.93
CA THR A 114 -12.60 -18.34 -1.01
C THR A 114 -13.43 -18.42 0.27
N SER A 115 -12.79 -18.41 1.45
CA SER A 115 -13.53 -18.48 2.70
C SER A 115 -14.34 -17.20 2.94
N SER A 116 -15.54 -17.36 3.54
CA SER A 116 -16.45 -16.24 3.77
C SER A 116 -15.77 -15.06 4.47
N HIS A 117 -14.93 -15.33 5.49
CA HIS A 117 -14.27 -14.24 6.22
C HIS A 117 -13.25 -13.50 5.35
N ARG A 118 -12.52 -14.18 4.46
CA ARG A 118 -11.56 -13.55 3.53
C ARG A 118 -12.28 -12.77 2.43
N TYR A 119 -13.30 -13.38 1.82
CA TYR A 119 -14.09 -12.76 0.76
C TYR A 119 -14.81 -11.50 1.24
N TYR A 120 -15.58 -11.59 2.35
CA TYR A 120 -16.25 -10.43 2.92
C TYR A 120 -15.28 -9.46 3.60
N GLY A 121 -14.15 -9.98 4.10
CA GLY A 121 -13.05 -9.15 4.62
C GLY A 121 -12.50 -8.19 3.59
N LEU A 122 -12.24 -8.65 2.35
CA LEU A 122 -11.84 -7.82 1.23
C LEU A 122 -12.90 -6.73 0.92
N GLY A 123 -14.17 -7.11 0.83
CA GLY A 123 -15.25 -6.14 0.58
C GLY A 123 -15.35 -5.07 1.67
N ASN A 124 -15.23 -5.47 2.93
CA ASN A 124 -15.23 -4.56 4.08
C ASN A 124 -13.99 -3.66 4.10
N TYR A 125 -12.82 -4.18 3.72
CA TYR A 125 -11.60 -3.39 3.58
C TYR A 125 -11.78 -2.32 2.50
N ALA A 126 -12.21 -2.73 1.33
CA ALA A 126 -12.48 -1.85 0.19
C ALA A 126 -13.49 -0.73 0.54
N ALA A 127 -14.58 -1.07 1.23
CA ALA A 127 -15.58 -0.10 1.67
C ALA A 127 -15.00 0.93 2.68
N ARG A 128 -14.13 0.50 3.60
CA ARG A 128 -13.49 1.41 4.58
C ARG A 128 -12.46 2.34 3.95
N THR A 129 -11.75 1.87 2.94
CA THR A 129 -10.70 2.65 2.25
C THR A 129 -11.23 3.47 1.07
N GLY A 130 -12.49 3.26 0.67
CA GLY A 130 -13.07 3.89 -0.50
C GLY A 130 -12.50 3.40 -1.83
N GLN A 131 -11.85 2.23 -1.82
CA GLN A 131 -11.20 1.63 -2.98
C GLN A 131 -12.05 0.48 -3.57
N PRO A 132 -11.99 0.23 -4.88
CA PRO A 132 -12.69 -0.92 -5.46
C PRO A 132 -12.02 -2.24 -5.05
N PRO A 133 -12.80 -3.28 -4.66
CA PRO A 133 -12.23 -4.58 -4.30
C PRO A 133 -11.55 -5.31 -5.47
N GLU A 134 -11.82 -4.92 -6.70
CA GLU A 134 -11.18 -5.42 -7.92
C GLU A 134 -9.82 -4.79 -8.21
N ALA A 135 -9.42 -3.74 -7.49
CA ALA A 135 -8.13 -3.11 -7.73
C ALA A 135 -6.98 -3.96 -7.16
N LEU A 136 -5.89 -4.05 -7.93
CA LEU A 136 -4.68 -4.76 -7.52
C LEU A 136 -4.16 -4.24 -6.17
N ALA A 137 -4.01 -2.93 -6.03
CA ALA A 137 -3.51 -2.29 -4.81
C ALA A 137 -4.39 -2.62 -3.60
N THR A 138 -5.72 -2.54 -3.73
CA THR A 138 -6.66 -2.85 -2.64
C THR A 138 -6.48 -4.28 -2.13
N GLN A 139 -6.30 -5.23 -3.05
CA GLN A 139 -6.11 -6.64 -2.67
C GLN A 139 -4.75 -6.89 -2.03
N LEU A 140 -3.69 -6.27 -2.53
CA LEU A 140 -2.36 -6.36 -1.94
C LEU A 140 -2.34 -5.78 -0.52
N GLU A 141 -2.92 -4.60 -0.33
CA GLU A 141 -3.06 -3.97 0.98
C GLU A 141 -3.91 -4.81 1.94
N TYR A 142 -5.00 -5.39 1.45
CA TYR A 142 -5.83 -6.26 2.28
C TYR A 142 -5.08 -7.53 2.70
N ILE A 143 -4.32 -8.18 1.79
CA ILE A 143 -3.53 -9.39 2.07
C ILE A 143 -2.64 -9.21 3.29
N ILE A 144 -1.93 -8.09 3.40
CA ILE A 144 -1.00 -7.88 4.53
C ILE A 144 -1.71 -7.64 5.87
N THR A 145 -3.02 -7.40 5.86
CA THR A 145 -3.83 -7.29 7.09
C THR A 145 -4.39 -8.64 7.57
N GLU A 146 -4.33 -9.69 6.74
CA GLU A 146 -4.89 -10.99 7.08
C GLU A 146 -4.04 -11.75 8.11
N ARG A 147 -4.72 -12.48 9.00
CA ARG A 147 -4.05 -13.34 9.99
C ARG A 147 -3.17 -14.40 9.32
N GLU A 148 -3.63 -14.97 8.22
CA GLU A 148 -2.94 -15.97 7.42
C GLU A 148 -1.62 -15.43 6.88
N TRP A 149 -1.62 -14.18 6.38
CA TRP A 149 -0.40 -13.49 5.98
C TRP A 149 0.53 -13.26 7.17
N HIS A 150 0.03 -12.75 8.29
CA HIS A 150 0.85 -12.52 9.48
C HIS A 150 1.55 -13.80 9.94
N SER A 151 0.86 -14.93 9.90
CA SER A 151 1.45 -16.23 10.25
C SER A 151 2.54 -16.68 9.27
N ALA A 152 2.33 -16.49 7.98
CA ALA A 152 3.27 -16.90 6.93
C ALA A 152 4.45 -15.93 6.79
N SER A 153 4.23 -14.64 7.00
CA SER A 153 5.23 -13.59 6.82
C SER A 153 6.42 -13.73 7.76
N VAL A 154 6.24 -14.36 8.92
CA VAL A 154 7.35 -14.71 9.84
C VAL A 154 8.42 -15.57 9.13
N ILE A 155 8.00 -16.40 8.17
CA ILE A 155 8.92 -17.24 7.39
C ILE A 155 9.37 -16.48 6.13
N PHE A 156 8.43 -15.82 5.39
CA PHE A 156 8.76 -15.09 4.18
C PHE A 156 9.77 -13.96 4.38
N LYS A 157 9.78 -13.32 5.55
CA LYS A 157 10.73 -12.24 5.90
C LYS A 157 12.09 -12.74 6.41
N ARG A 158 12.31 -14.05 6.47
CA ARG A 158 13.62 -14.61 6.83
C ARG A 158 14.42 -14.88 5.56
N GLU A 159 15.66 -14.44 5.54
CA GLU A 159 16.58 -14.64 4.44
C GLU A 159 17.29 -15.98 4.50
N GLY A 160 17.70 -16.47 3.34
CA GLY A 160 18.55 -17.64 3.21
C GLY A 160 17.90 -18.98 3.52
N LEU A 161 16.56 -19.04 3.58
CA LEU A 161 15.87 -20.31 3.75
C LEU A 161 15.78 -21.09 2.42
N PRO A 162 15.74 -22.42 2.47
CA PRO A 162 15.50 -23.22 1.28
C PRO A 162 14.08 -22.98 0.73
N MET A 163 13.90 -23.08 -0.58
CA MET A 163 12.61 -22.89 -1.27
C MET A 163 11.45 -23.69 -0.64
N GLY A 164 11.73 -24.87 -0.09
CA GLY A 164 10.74 -25.70 0.61
C GLY A 164 10.14 -25.04 1.86
N SER A 165 10.91 -24.20 2.55
CA SER A 165 10.40 -23.42 3.69
C SER A 165 9.44 -22.34 3.25
N TYR A 166 9.74 -21.66 2.15
CA TYR A 166 8.84 -20.66 1.55
C TYR A 166 7.59 -21.29 0.93
N ASP A 167 7.70 -22.50 0.34
CA ASP A 167 6.53 -23.26 -0.10
C ASP A 167 5.60 -23.63 1.07
N TYR A 168 6.18 -24.01 2.22
CA TYR A 168 5.41 -24.22 3.44
C TYR A 168 4.73 -22.94 3.94
N ALA A 169 5.43 -21.81 3.90
CA ALA A 169 4.83 -20.51 4.21
C ALA A 169 3.66 -20.18 3.27
N GLY A 170 3.82 -20.44 1.97
CA GLY A 170 2.75 -20.31 0.98
C GLY A 170 1.52 -21.16 1.31
N LYS A 171 1.72 -22.36 1.84
CA LYS A 171 0.63 -23.23 2.30
C LYS A 171 -0.08 -22.66 3.53
N ILE A 172 0.65 -22.10 4.49
CA ILE A 172 0.07 -21.41 5.66
C ILE A 172 -0.78 -20.23 5.20
N TRP A 173 -0.25 -19.42 4.27
CA TRP A 173 -0.92 -18.21 3.78
C TRP A 173 -2.19 -18.50 3.00
N LEU A 174 -2.12 -19.40 2.01
CA LEU A 174 -3.21 -19.61 1.07
C LEU A 174 -4.16 -20.75 1.47
N GLY A 175 -3.72 -21.66 2.33
CA GLY A 175 -4.54 -22.79 2.78
C GLY A 175 -4.86 -23.82 1.72
N TYR A 176 -4.11 -23.87 0.62
CA TYR A 176 -4.43 -24.76 -0.51
C TYR A 176 -4.29 -26.26 -0.16
N GLY A 177 -5.25 -27.07 -0.62
CA GLY A 177 -5.17 -28.53 -0.53
C GLY A 177 -4.34 -29.15 -1.65
N ILE A 178 -4.41 -28.59 -2.87
CA ILE A 178 -3.67 -29.04 -4.06
C ILE A 178 -2.55 -28.05 -4.34
N LYS A 179 -1.33 -28.55 -4.42
CA LYS A 179 -0.13 -27.72 -4.64
C LYS A 179 -0.13 -27.01 -5.99
N GLY A 180 -0.65 -27.67 -7.05
CA GLY A 180 -0.61 -27.15 -8.41
C GLY A 180 0.83 -26.90 -8.90
N ASN A 181 0.99 -25.87 -9.72
CA ASN A 181 2.28 -25.48 -10.34
C ASN A 181 3.02 -24.38 -9.60
N ARG A 182 2.67 -24.06 -8.31
CA ARG A 182 3.23 -22.94 -7.56
C ARG A 182 4.75 -22.96 -7.52
N LEU A 183 5.32 -24.11 -7.20
CA LEU A 183 6.78 -24.27 -7.12
C LEU A 183 7.45 -24.13 -8.49
N TYR A 184 6.82 -24.66 -9.55
CA TYR A 184 7.30 -24.48 -10.92
C TYR A 184 7.33 -23.00 -11.31
N TYR A 185 6.26 -22.26 -11.04
CA TYR A 185 6.21 -20.82 -11.28
C TYR A 185 7.20 -20.05 -10.40
N ALA A 186 7.38 -20.44 -9.14
CA ALA A 186 8.38 -19.83 -8.28
C ALA A 186 9.79 -19.91 -8.87
N TRP A 187 10.19 -21.06 -9.38
CA TRP A 187 11.49 -21.22 -10.04
C TRP A 187 11.61 -20.37 -11.32
N GLN A 188 10.53 -20.13 -12.04
CA GLN A 188 10.56 -19.17 -13.16
C GLN A 188 10.82 -17.75 -12.69
N TYR A 189 10.22 -17.34 -11.54
CA TYR A 189 10.46 -16.01 -10.97
C TYR A 189 11.85 -15.86 -10.37
N VAL A 190 12.46 -16.90 -9.81
CA VAL A 190 13.87 -16.85 -9.38
C VAL A 190 14.79 -16.40 -10.52
N ASN A 191 14.51 -16.78 -11.77
CA ASN A 191 15.31 -16.37 -12.92
C ASN A 191 14.97 -14.97 -13.45
N LYS A 192 13.89 -14.36 -13.02
CA LYS A 192 13.41 -13.04 -13.47
C LYS A 192 13.70 -11.93 -12.49
N ILE A 193 13.68 -12.22 -11.18
CA ILE A 193 13.90 -11.23 -10.11
C ILE A 193 15.39 -10.90 -10.01
N VAL A 194 15.73 -9.62 -10.02
CA VAL A 194 17.08 -9.08 -9.87
C VAL A 194 17.10 -7.97 -8.84
#